data_d5c905a63b2a5ea42a3737924d68f2be
#
_entry.id   d5c905a63b2a5ea42a3737924d68f2be
#
_cell.length_a   1.000
_cell.length_b   1.000
_cell.length_c   1.000
_cell.angle_alpha   90.00
_cell.angle_beta   90.00
_cell.angle_gamma   90.00
#
_symmetry.space_group_name_H-M   'P 1'
#
loop_
_entity.id
_entity.type
_entity.pdbx_description
1 polymer ?
#
loop_
_entity_poly.entity_id
_entity_poly.type
_entity_poly.pdbx_seq_one_letter_code
_entity_poly.pdbx_strand_id
1 'polypeptide(L)'
;MALSFSTGKAVLATLLHRLVDQGILDYDQPIAYYWPEFAQNGKDRITIRHVLSHQSGLFDIRQNIKSAAQMLEWQQMLHVFEQATPRFEAGSQTAYQALTFGWLLGGVIEKATGESLLSVFQKELVEPLQLDGAYFGVPKTELDRVARPIILPLASESHPVHSSQHTDKTNSNTAD
;
A
#
# COMPACT_ATOMS: atom_id res chain seq x y z
N MET A 1 -21.85 -1.07 -4.93
CA MET A 1 -20.40 -0.77 -4.73
C MET A 1 -19.63 -2.06 -4.47
N ALA A 2 -18.36 -2.15 -4.82
CA ALA A 2 -17.53 -3.32 -4.61
C ALA A 2 -16.21 -2.93 -3.92
N LEU A 3 -15.66 -3.87 -3.13
CA LEU A 3 -14.33 -3.69 -2.54
C LEU A 3 -13.27 -3.79 -3.63
N SER A 4 -12.53 -2.71 -3.86
CA SER A 4 -11.59 -2.59 -4.99
C SER A 4 -10.16 -3.07 -4.67
N PHE A 5 -9.86 -3.40 -3.41
CA PHE A 5 -8.52 -3.79 -2.95
C PHE A 5 -7.43 -2.83 -3.47
N SER A 6 -6.36 -3.36 -4.07
CA SER A 6 -5.22 -2.56 -4.52
C SER A 6 -5.49 -1.62 -5.70
N THR A 7 -6.62 -1.74 -6.38
CA THR A 7 -7.08 -0.72 -7.35
C THR A 7 -7.28 0.64 -6.68
N GLY A 8 -7.63 0.66 -5.38
CA GLY A 8 -7.71 1.88 -4.58
C GLY A 8 -6.41 2.68 -4.51
N LYS A 9 -5.24 2.04 -4.70
CA LYS A 9 -3.95 2.77 -4.79
C LYS A 9 -3.89 3.71 -5.98
N ALA A 10 -4.46 3.29 -7.13
CA ALA A 10 -4.52 4.16 -8.31
C ALA A 10 -5.39 5.39 -8.05
N VAL A 11 -6.50 5.23 -7.32
CA VAL A 11 -7.37 6.35 -6.93
C VAL A 11 -6.64 7.31 -5.99
N LEU A 12 -5.93 6.78 -4.97
CA LEU A 12 -5.14 7.60 -4.06
C LEU A 12 -3.97 8.31 -4.78
N ALA A 13 -3.31 7.61 -5.72
CA ALA A 13 -2.27 8.23 -6.55
C ALA A 13 -2.84 9.36 -7.42
N THR A 14 -4.03 9.18 -8.01
CA THR A 14 -4.71 10.23 -8.77
C THR A 14 -5.01 11.46 -7.90
N LEU A 15 -5.50 11.25 -6.68
CA LEU A 15 -5.70 12.35 -5.72
C LEU A 15 -4.39 13.10 -5.45
N LEU A 16 -3.30 12.37 -5.22
CA LEU A 16 -1.99 12.95 -4.97
C LEU A 16 -1.46 13.72 -6.18
N HIS A 17 -1.62 13.17 -7.40
CA HIS A 17 -1.26 13.86 -8.64
C HIS A 17 -2.02 15.18 -8.81
N ARG A 18 -3.29 15.20 -8.43
CA ARG A 18 -4.12 16.40 -8.43
C ARG A 18 -3.55 17.48 -7.49
N LEU A 19 -3.12 17.08 -6.27
CA LEU A 19 -2.52 18.00 -5.31
C LEU A 19 -1.14 18.51 -5.76
N VAL A 20 -0.39 17.69 -6.50
CA VAL A 20 0.87 18.13 -7.11
C VAL A 20 0.60 19.13 -8.25
N ASP A 21 -0.39 18.90 -9.09
CA ASP A 21 -0.80 19.81 -10.16
C ASP A 21 -1.23 21.19 -9.59
N GLN A 22 -1.82 21.20 -8.41
CA GLN A 22 -2.18 22.42 -7.67
C GLN A 22 -0.99 23.09 -6.95
N GLY A 23 0.19 22.50 -6.95
CA GLY A 23 1.37 22.99 -6.25
C GLY A 23 1.32 22.82 -4.72
N ILE A 24 0.38 22.03 -4.19
CA ILE A 24 0.25 21.74 -2.76
C ILE A 24 1.30 20.71 -2.33
N LEU A 25 1.58 19.73 -3.19
CA LEU A 25 2.60 18.69 -3.00
C LEU A 25 3.64 18.73 -4.12
N ASP A 26 4.81 18.15 -3.85
CA ASP A 26 5.87 17.94 -4.84
C ASP A 26 6.37 16.49 -4.71
N TYR A 27 6.52 15.79 -5.84
CA TYR A 27 6.99 14.39 -5.86
C TYR A 27 8.35 14.20 -5.23
N ASP A 28 9.26 15.16 -5.42
CA ASP A 28 10.66 15.07 -5.04
C ASP A 28 10.95 15.70 -3.68
N GLN A 29 9.96 16.39 -3.12
CA GLN A 29 10.06 16.92 -1.77
C GLN A 29 10.02 15.76 -0.75
N PRO A 30 10.94 15.74 0.24
CA PRO A 30 10.87 14.77 1.33
C PRO A 30 9.52 14.82 2.06
N ILE A 31 8.99 13.66 2.41
CA ILE A 31 7.77 13.55 3.22
C ILE A 31 7.89 14.36 4.52
N ALA A 32 9.08 14.33 5.12
CA ALA A 32 9.40 15.05 6.33
C ALA A 32 9.19 16.57 6.24
N TYR A 33 9.15 17.15 5.05
CA TYR A 33 8.83 18.55 4.84
C TYR A 33 7.38 18.88 5.21
N TYR A 34 6.45 18.00 4.85
CA TYR A 34 5.03 18.11 5.15
C TYR A 34 4.67 17.49 6.50
N TRP A 35 5.41 16.45 6.88
CA TRP A 35 5.20 15.64 8.07
C TRP A 35 6.50 15.50 8.87
N PRO A 36 6.88 16.51 9.69
CA PRO A 36 8.18 16.54 10.38
C PRO A 36 8.43 15.35 11.28
N GLU A 37 7.40 14.81 11.95
CA GLU A 37 7.51 13.67 12.84
C GLU A 37 7.92 12.38 12.08
N PHE A 38 7.74 12.35 10.77
CA PHE A 38 8.15 11.24 9.92
C PHE A 38 9.67 11.13 9.75
N ALA A 39 10.45 12.21 9.94
CA ALA A 39 11.89 12.26 9.66
C ALA A 39 12.75 11.23 10.45
N GLN A 40 12.19 10.63 11.51
CA GLN A 40 12.92 9.74 12.41
C GLN A 40 13.41 8.46 11.70
N ASN A 41 14.43 7.82 12.30
CA ASN A 41 14.93 6.50 11.93
C ASN A 41 15.37 6.38 10.45
N GLY A 42 16.02 7.43 9.93
CA GLY A 42 16.58 7.44 8.58
C GLY A 42 15.57 7.69 7.46
N LYS A 43 14.41 8.29 7.78
CA LYS A 43 13.35 8.59 6.80
C LYS A 43 13.37 10.03 6.27
N ASP A 44 14.32 10.84 6.70
CA ASP A 44 14.45 12.26 6.35
C ASP A 44 14.53 12.53 4.84
N ARG A 45 15.01 11.54 4.05
CA ARG A 45 15.16 11.63 2.59
C ARG A 45 14.08 10.88 1.80
N ILE A 46 13.14 10.22 2.45
CA ILE A 46 12.05 9.53 1.74
C ILE A 46 11.13 10.58 1.11
N THR A 47 11.00 10.54 -0.20
CA THR A 47 10.13 11.44 -0.98
C THR A 47 8.78 10.79 -1.27
N ILE A 48 7.81 11.60 -1.70
CA ILE A 48 6.52 11.13 -2.21
C ILE A 48 6.73 10.17 -3.38
N ARG A 49 7.68 10.48 -4.29
CA ARG A 49 8.04 9.61 -5.42
C ARG A 49 8.48 8.23 -4.97
N HIS A 50 9.29 8.12 -3.92
CA HIS A 50 9.72 6.83 -3.38
C HIS A 50 8.56 5.98 -2.88
N VAL A 51 7.54 6.58 -2.28
CA VAL A 51 6.33 5.84 -1.85
C VAL A 51 5.48 5.44 -3.05
N LEU A 52 5.22 6.34 -4.00
CA LEU A 52 4.45 6.04 -5.20
C LEU A 52 5.04 4.91 -6.03
N SER A 53 6.38 4.82 -6.10
CA SER A 53 7.11 3.80 -6.86
C SER A 53 7.48 2.55 -6.03
N HIS A 54 6.97 2.44 -4.79
CA HIS A 54 7.27 1.33 -3.88
C HIS A 54 8.76 1.20 -3.50
N GLN A 55 9.47 2.32 -3.43
CA GLN A 55 10.91 2.39 -3.17
C GLN A 55 11.24 3.01 -1.80
N SER A 56 10.26 3.18 -0.92
CA SER A 56 10.47 3.81 0.39
C SER A 56 11.16 2.93 1.44
N GLY A 57 11.21 1.61 1.23
CA GLY A 57 11.68 0.65 2.24
C GLY A 57 10.66 0.34 3.36
N LEU A 58 9.47 0.96 3.35
CA LEU A 58 8.43 0.83 4.37
C LEU A 58 7.28 -0.09 3.92
N PHE A 59 7.57 -1.31 3.49
CA PHE A 59 6.59 -2.24 2.93
C PHE A 59 6.07 -3.27 3.94
N ASP A 60 6.86 -3.60 4.98
CA ASP A 60 6.56 -4.66 5.93
C ASP A 60 5.77 -4.12 7.14
N ILE A 61 4.45 -4.20 7.05
CA ILE A 61 3.58 -3.75 8.14
C ILE A 61 3.71 -4.61 9.40
N ARG A 62 3.99 -5.91 9.25
CA ARG A 62 3.99 -6.87 10.39
C ARG A 62 5.05 -6.54 11.43
N GLN A 63 6.11 -5.87 11.05
CA GLN A 63 7.17 -5.45 11.96
C GLN A 63 6.79 -4.24 12.81
N ASN A 64 5.82 -3.48 12.36
CA ASN A 64 5.47 -2.21 12.95
C ASN A 64 4.19 -2.28 13.80
N ILE A 65 3.41 -3.36 13.71
CA ILE A 65 2.16 -3.53 14.44
C ILE A 65 2.16 -4.81 15.29
N LYS A 66 1.45 -4.76 16.42
CA LYS A 66 1.30 -5.91 17.34
C LYS A 66 0.06 -6.76 17.00
N SER A 67 -0.94 -6.17 16.37
CA SER A 67 -2.16 -6.86 15.97
C SER A 67 -2.80 -6.20 14.75
N ALA A 68 -3.58 -6.97 13.98
CA ALA A 68 -4.32 -6.44 12.84
C ALA A 68 -5.37 -5.38 13.26
N ALA A 69 -5.86 -5.42 14.49
CA ALA A 69 -6.82 -4.45 14.99
C ALA A 69 -6.26 -3.01 15.00
N GLN A 70 -4.94 -2.84 15.18
CA GLN A 70 -4.30 -1.52 15.11
C GLN A 70 -4.51 -0.84 13.75
N MET A 71 -4.66 -1.61 12.67
CA MET A 71 -4.89 -1.06 11.32
C MET A 71 -6.23 -0.33 11.17
N LEU A 72 -7.16 -0.51 12.11
CA LEU A 72 -8.45 0.18 12.11
C LEU A 72 -8.37 1.59 12.71
N GLU A 73 -7.27 1.90 13.41
CA GLU A 73 -7.07 3.17 14.10
C GLU A 73 -6.13 4.08 13.29
N TRP A 74 -6.70 4.95 12.46
CA TRP A 74 -5.97 5.78 11.49
C TRP A 74 -4.81 6.54 12.13
N GLN A 75 -5.06 7.33 13.17
CA GLN A 75 -4.03 8.14 13.83
C GLN A 75 -2.95 7.29 14.50
N GLN A 76 -3.32 6.14 15.05
CA GLN A 76 -2.35 5.20 15.59
C GLN A 76 -1.43 4.66 14.50
N MET A 77 -1.97 4.39 13.30
CA MET A 77 -1.15 3.94 12.18
C MET A 77 -0.21 5.03 11.67
N LEU A 78 -0.62 6.29 11.63
CA LEU A 78 0.30 7.38 11.29
C LEU A 78 1.46 7.42 12.29
N HIS A 79 1.18 7.33 13.59
CA HIS A 79 2.22 7.28 14.62
C HIS A 79 3.14 6.06 14.47
N VAL A 80 2.61 4.90 14.09
CA VAL A 80 3.41 3.71 13.78
C VAL A 80 4.43 4.02 12.68
N PHE A 81 4.04 4.72 11.61
CA PHE A 81 4.96 5.06 10.52
C PHE A 81 5.94 6.18 10.88
N GLU A 82 5.62 7.05 11.82
CA GLU A 82 6.59 7.99 12.41
C GLU A 82 7.74 7.24 13.08
N GLN A 83 7.46 6.11 13.73
CA GLN A 83 8.45 5.31 14.46
C GLN A 83 9.09 4.20 13.61
N ALA A 84 8.53 3.89 12.45
CA ALA A 84 9.01 2.81 11.60
C ALA A 84 10.43 3.08 11.07
N THR A 85 11.20 2.00 10.85
CA THR A 85 12.52 2.04 10.21
C THR A 85 12.42 1.40 8.83
N PRO A 86 12.90 2.06 7.76
CA PRO A 86 12.92 1.47 6.42
C PRO A 86 13.86 0.25 6.36
N ARG A 87 13.49 -0.74 5.55
CA ARG A 87 14.27 -1.99 5.39
C ARG A 87 15.47 -1.85 4.46
N PHE A 88 15.46 -0.82 3.63
CA PHE A 88 16.54 -0.46 2.72
C PHE A 88 16.50 1.05 2.47
N GLU A 89 17.59 1.59 1.97
CA GLU A 89 17.70 2.99 1.58
C GLU A 89 16.68 3.33 0.49
N ALA A 90 15.96 4.44 0.65
CA ALA A 90 14.96 4.88 -0.32
C ALA A 90 15.56 5.05 -1.72
N GLY A 91 14.88 4.52 -2.71
CA GLY A 91 15.33 4.52 -4.10
C GLY A 91 16.26 3.37 -4.48
N SER A 92 16.85 2.63 -3.52
CA SER A 92 17.82 1.57 -3.82
C SER A 92 17.18 0.26 -4.29
N GLN A 93 15.96 -0.02 -3.85
CA GLN A 93 15.23 -1.25 -4.15
C GLN A 93 13.73 -0.97 -4.27
N THR A 94 13.00 -1.92 -4.88
CA THR A 94 11.54 -1.89 -4.96
C THR A 94 10.95 -3.05 -4.17
N ALA A 95 10.00 -2.75 -3.27
CA ALA A 95 9.23 -3.73 -2.53
C ALA A 95 7.78 -3.27 -2.38
N TYR A 96 6.84 -4.09 -2.86
CA TYR A 96 5.44 -3.72 -2.95
C TYR A 96 4.81 -3.38 -1.59
N GLN A 97 4.38 -2.16 -1.43
CA GLN A 97 3.72 -1.62 -0.24
C GLN A 97 2.23 -2.00 -0.23
N ALA A 98 1.95 -3.29 0.00
CA ALA A 98 0.60 -3.86 -0.14
C ALA A 98 -0.44 -3.12 0.71
N LEU A 99 -0.11 -2.80 1.96
CA LEU A 99 -0.99 -2.13 2.92
C LEU A 99 -0.48 -0.74 3.33
N THR A 100 0.83 -0.55 3.43
CA THR A 100 1.44 0.66 3.98
C THR A 100 1.25 1.90 3.12
N PHE A 101 1.08 1.72 1.81
CA PHE A 101 0.89 2.77 0.81
C PHE A 101 -0.19 3.78 1.18
N GLY A 102 -1.34 3.29 1.69
CA GLY A 102 -2.48 4.14 2.03
C GLY A 102 -2.20 5.10 3.19
N TRP A 103 -1.60 4.62 4.28
CA TRP A 103 -1.27 5.46 5.44
C TRP A 103 -0.14 6.44 5.14
N LEU A 104 0.88 6.02 4.38
CA LEU A 104 2.00 6.89 4.03
C LEU A 104 1.53 8.07 3.17
N LEU A 105 0.85 7.81 2.07
CA LEU A 105 0.37 8.88 1.18
C LEU A 105 -0.81 9.64 1.78
N GLY A 106 -1.74 8.95 2.44
CA GLY A 106 -2.85 9.62 3.11
C GLY A 106 -2.39 10.52 4.25
N GLY A 107 -1.39 10.08 5.04
CA GLY A 107 -0.76 10.89 6.09
C GLY A 107 -0.10 12.15 5.52
N VAL A 108 0.64 12.03 4.42
CA VAL A 108 1.23 13.20 3.75
C VAL A 108 0.14 14.17 3.28
N ILE A 109 -0.94 13.69 2.69
CA ILE A 109 -2.06 14.53 2.25
C ILE A 109 -2.66 15.28 3.44
N GLU A 110 -2.95 14.58 4.55
CA GLU A 110 -3.51 15.24 5.75
C GLU A 110 -2.58 16.29 6.34
N LYS A 111 -1.28 16.01 6.43
CA LYS A 111 -0.29 16.93 6.97
C LYS A 111 -0.07 18.16 6.07
N ALA A 112 -0.10 17.99 4.76
CA ALA A 112 0.09 19.07 3.81
C ALA A 112 -1.13 19.99 3.68
N THR A 113 -2.34 19.41 3.75
CA THR A 113 -3.58 20.16 3.56
C THR A 113 -4.21 20.66 4.86
N GLY A 114 -3.92 20.03 6.00
CA GLY A 114 -4.61 20.25 7.27
C GLY A 114 -6.04 19.69 7.31
N GLU A 115 -6.48 18.99 6.26
CA GLU A 115 -7.79 18.37 6.14
C GLU A 115 -7.67 16.83 6.23
N SER A 116 -8.75 16.15 6.64
CA SER A 116 -8.74 14.68 6.60
C SER A 116 -8.65 14.16 5.17
N LEU A 117 -8.01 12.98 5.00
CA LEU A 117 -7.93 12.31 3.69
C LEU A 117 -9.31 12.18 3.02
N LEU A 118 -10.34 11.88 3.81
CA LEU A 118 -11.71 11.74 3.30
C LEU A 118 -12.27 13.06 2.78
N SER A 119 -12.03 14.17 3.49
CA SER A 119 -12.45 15.52 3.07
C SER A 119 -11.77 15.90 1.76
N VAL A 120 -10.45 15.72 1.67
CA VAL A 120 -9.68 16.05 0.47
C VAL A 120 -10.13 15.19 -0.72
N PHE A 121 -10.36 13.88 -0.50
CA PHE A 121 -10.86 12.98 -1.54
C PHE A 121 -12.23 13.40 -2.05
N GLN A 122 -13.14 13.75 -1.15
CA GLN A 122 -14.47 14.21 -1.50
C GLN A 122 -14.40 15.48 -2.38
N LYS A 123 -13.67 16.47 -1.93
CA LYS A 123 -13.54 17.78 -2.57
C LYS A 123 -12.81 17.74 -3.91
N GLU A 124 -11.73 16.97 -4.01
CA GLU A 124 -10.84 17.01 -5.16
C GLU A 124 -11.18 15.98 -6.26
N LEU A 125 -11.87 14.89 -5.92
CA LEU A 125 -12.23 13.86 -6.89
C LEU A 125 -13.73 13.55 -6.94
N VAL A 126 -14.37 13.29 -5.81
CA VAL A 126 -15.77 12.80 -5.81
C VAL A 126 -16.73 13.85 -6.33
N GLU A 127 -16.69 15.05 -5.78
CA GLU A 127 -17.57 16.16 -6.17
C GLU A 127 -17.34 16.63 -7.60
N PRO A 128 -16.09 16.97 -8.02
CA PRO A 128 -15.85 17.47 -9.37
C PRO A 128 -16.21 16.45 -10.47
N LEU A 129 -16.02 15.16 -10.19
CA LEU A 129 -16.32 14.06 -11.13
C LEU A 129 -17.72 13.48 -10.95
N GLN A 130 -18.50 14.00 -10.00
CA GLN A 130 -19.86 13.54 -9.67
C GLN A 130 -19.92 12.02 -9.45
N LEU A 131 -18.93 11.47 -8.70
CA LEU A 131 -18.83 10.03 -8.47
C LEU A 131 -19.91 9.57 -7.49
N ASP A 132 -20.70 8.58 -7.90
CA ASP A 132 -21.63 7.88 -7.03
C ASP A 132 -21.01 6.57 -6.52
N GLY A 133 -20.77 6.49 -5.22
CA GLY A 133 -20.31 5.26 -4.56
C GLY A 133 -18.80 5.06 -4.55
N ALA A 134 -17.99 6.12 -4.58
CA ALA A 134 -16.56 6.07 -4.38
C ALA A 134 -16.20 6.52 -2.95
N TYR A 135 -15.62 5.62 -2.14
CA TYR A 135 -15.30 5.89 -0.73
C TYR A 135 -13.94 5.30 -0.33
N PHE A 136 -13.21 6.03 0.48
CA PHE A 136 -12.18 5.49 1.39
C PHE A 136 -12.82 5.26 2.77
N GLY A 137 -13.41 4.08 2.97
CA GLY A 137 -14.25 3.80 4.13
C GLY A 137 -15.72 4.17 3.88
N VAL A 138 -16.54 3.15 3.67
CA VAL A 138 -17.96 3.33 3.34
C VAL A 138 -18.74 3.80 4.57
N PRO A 139 -19.53 4.89 4.49
CA PRO A 139 -20.41 5.33 5.56
C PRO A 139 -21.46 4.27 5.89
N LYS A 140 -21.89 4.21 7.15
CA LYS A 140 -22.92 3.23 7.60
C LYS A 140 -24.21 3.31 6.80
N THR A 141 -24.58 4.50 6.33
CA THR A 141 -25.78 4.76 5.52
C THR A 141 -25.71 4.14 4.12
N GLU A 142 -24.51 3.79 3.65
CA GLU A 142 -24.28 3.24 2.29
C GLU A 142 -23.96 1.73 2.31
N LEU A 143 -23.96 1.09 3.48
CA LEU A 143 -23.55 -0.32 3.60
C LEU A 143 -24.45 -1.27 2.81
N ASP A 144 -25.73 -0.98 2.67
CA ASP A 144 -26.68 -1.80 1.89
C ASP A 144 -26.36 -1.82 0.38
N ARG A 145 -25.61 -0.83 -0.10
CA ARG A 145 -25.14 -0.75 -1.50
C ARG A 145 -23.85 -1.51 -1.75
N VAL A 146 -23.21 -2.05 -0.70
CA VAL A 146 -21.92 -2.76 -0.81
C VAL A 146 -22.17 -4.22 -1.16
N ALA A 147 -21.59 -4.70 -2.25
CA ALA A 147 -21.58 -6.12 -2.61
C ALA A 147 -20.80 -6.91 -1.55
N ARG A 148 -21.43 -7.98 -1.03
CA ARG A 148 -20.78 -8.88 -0.06
C ARG A 148 -19.81 -9.80 -0.80
N PRO A 149 -18.53 -9.82 -0.45
CA PRO A 149 -17.60 -10.76 -1.05
C PRO A 149 -17.95 -12.20 -0.62
N ILE A 150 -17.96 -13.12 -1.57
CA ILE A 150 -18.11 -14.56 -1.32
C ILE A 150 -16.70 -15.15 -1.30
N ILE A 151 -16.29 -15.69 -0.16
CA ILE A 151 -15.03 -16.43 -0.04
C ILE A 151 -15.32 -17.89 -0.39
N LEU A 152 -14.87 -18.31 -1.58
CA LEU A 152 -14.92 -19.71 -1.95
C LEU A 152 -13.76 -20.45 -1.28
N PRO A 153 -13.99 -21.67 -0.73
CA PRO A 153 -12.89 -22.50 -0.29
C PRO A 153 -11.95 -22.75 -1.47
N LEU A 154 -10.64 -22.61 -1.25
CA LEU A 154 -9.67 -23.06 -2.24
C LEU A 154 -9.94 -24.56 -2.50
N ALA A 155 -10.21 -24.93 -3.76
CA ALA A 155 -10.23 -26.32 -4.13
C ALA A 155 -8.88 -26.93 -3.72
N SER A 156 -8.88 -28.01 -2.94
CA SER A 156 -7.66 -28.70 -2.59
C SER A 156 -7.07 -29.23 -3.90
N GLU A 157 -6.09 -28.53 -4.44
CA GLU A 157 -5.32 -29.02 -5.59
C GLU A 157 -4.51 -30.24 -5.14
N SER A 158 -5.11 -31.41 -5.27
CA SER A 158 -4.36 -32.65 -5.31
C SER A 158 -3.67 -32.75 -6.67
N HIS A 159 -2.59 -32.02 -6.86
CA HIS A 159 -1.69 -32.30 -7.96
C HIS A 159 -0.87 -33.53 -7.57
N PRO A 160 -0.99 -34.70 -8.30
CA PRO A 160 -0.06 -35.76 -8.12
C PRO A 160 1.33 -35.27 -8.52
N VAL A 161 2.22 -35.23 -7.55
CA VAL A 161 3.65 -35.00 -7.82
C VAL A 161 4.13 -36.16 -8.66
N HIS A 162 4.26 -35.99 -9.98
CA HIS A 162 4.98 -36.91 -10.83
C HIS A 162 6.45 -36.91 -10.40
N SER A 163 6.81 -37.86 -9.55
CA SER A 163 8.21 -38.20 -9.31
C SER A 163 8.78 -38.82 -10.58
N SER A 164 9.45 -38.04 -11.40
CA SER A 164 10.30 -38.53 -12.46
C SER A 164 11.46 -39.28 -11.81
N GLN A 165 11.35 -40.63 -11.78
CA GLN A 165 12.48 -41.49 -11.49
C GLN A 165 13.48 -41.37 -12.64
N HIS A 166 14.56 -40.66 -12.39
CA HIS A 166 15.77 -40.81 -13.22
C HIS A 166 16.36 -42.20 -12.98
N THR A 167 16.13 -43.09 -13.90
CA THR A 167 16.87 -44.36 -13.97
C THR A 167 18.25 -44.08 -14.57
N ASP A 168 19.24 -44.00 -13.69
CA ASP A 168 20.65 -43.98 -14.05
C ASP A 168 21.03 -45.34 -14.67
N LYS A 169 21.21 -45.36 -15.97
CA LYS A 169 21.80 -46.50 -16.66
C LYS A 169 23.30 -46.33 -16.67
N THR A 170 23.96 -46.90 -15.66
CA THR A 170 25.40 -47.12 -15.70
C THR A 170 25.68 -48.21 -16.74
N ASN A 171 26.30 -47.80 -17.85
CA ASN A 171 26.84 -48.70 -18.84
C ASN A 171 28.26 -49.12 -18.41
N SER A 172 28.37 -50.33 -17.86
CA SER A 172 29.65 -51.02 -17.70
C SER A 172 30.01 -51.66 -19.03
N ASN A 173 31.00 -51.15 -19.73
CA ASN A 173 31.67 -51.88 -20.81
C ASN A 173 33.09 -52.20 -20.36
N THR A 174 33.27 -53.45 -19.94
CA THR A 174 34.55 -54.15 -19.93
C THR A 174 34.71 -54.81 -21.30
N ALA A 175 35.77 -54.47 -21.99
CA ALA A 175 36.24 -55.23 -23.15
C ALA A 175 37.74 -55.54 -23.01
N ASP A 176 38.09 -56.74 -23.28
CA ASP A 176 39.42 -57.33 -23.45
C ASP A 176 40.33 -56.54 -24.43
#